data_f172ecc394e4920073ad487d8b11d976
#
_entry.id   f172ecc394e4920073ad487d8b11d976
#
_cell.length_a   1.000
_cell.length_b   1.000
_cell.length_c   1.000
_cell.angle_alpha   90.00
_cell.angle_beta   90.00
_cell.angle_gamma   90.00
#
_symmetry.space_group_name_H-M   'P 1'
#
loop_
_entity.id
_entity.type
_entity.pdbx_description
1 polymer ?
#
loop_
_entity_poly.entity_id
_entity_poly.type
_entity_poly.pdbx_seq_one_letter_code
_entity_poly.pdbx_strand_id
1 'polypeptide(L)'
;MNILAIIPARAGSKGVPNKNIRLLGQHPLVYYSIKNALQSKYITDVIISTDSNPVRIIAQQMGAKVHWRDAELAGDEVTLDAVIYDAITTDKQWDYVITMQPTSPTLTVGTLDSAIEYAIKSKLDTLISAINAPHLSWGEKDGKKIPNYEKRLNRQYLPPCYMETGAFVISKADIVTESTRIGVNVDVYEIPERESQD
;
A
#
# COMPACT_ATOMS: atom_id res chain seq x y z
N MET A 1 -20.00 -8.10 -3.40
CA MET A 1 -18.64 -7.68 -3.82
C MET A 1 -17.65 -8.26 -2.82
N ASN A 2 -16.65 -8.97 -3.31
CA ASN A 2 -15.61 -9.57 -2.51
C ASN A 2 -14.33 -8.75 -2.63
N ILE A 3 -13.85 -8.20 -1.53
CA ILE A 3 -12.64 -7.36 -1.48
C ILE A 3 -11.62 -7.98 -0.55
N LEU A 4 -10.44 -8.29 -1.09
CA LEU A 4 -9.33 -8.86 -0.35
C LEU A 4 -8.31 -7.78 0.00
N ALA A 5 -7.99 -7.61 1.28
CA ALA A 5 -6.82 -6.82 1.69
C ALA A 5 -5.61 -7.75 1.89
N ILE A 6 -4.48 -7.40 1.29
CA ILE A 6 -3.21 -8.08 1.45
C ILE A 6 -2.21 -7.10 2.07
N ILE A 7 -1.63 -7.50 3.21
CA ILE A 7 -0.63 -6.73 3.95
C ILE A 7 0.71 -7.46 3.87
N PRO A 8 1.65 -7.02 3.02
CA PRO A 8 2.98 -7.62 2.91
C PRO A 8 3.86 -7.17 4.07
N ALA A 9 4.31 -8.12 4.89
CA ALA A 9 5.07 -7.85 6.11
C ALA A 9 6.23 -8.86 6.30
N ARG A 10 7.30 -8.75 5.49
CA ARG A 10 8.47 -9.64 5.58
C ARG A 10 9.30 -9.44 6.84
N ALA A 11 10.07 -10.45 7.23
CA ALA A 11 10.99 -10.42 8.37
C ALA A 11 12.16 -9.45 8.14
N GLY A 12 12.80 -9.54 6.96
CA GLY A 12 14.00 -8.77 6.61
C GLY A 12 13.69 -7.34 6.15
N SER A 13 13.81 -6.34 7.02
CA SER A 13 13.72 -4.93 6.65
C SER A 13 15.11 -4.29 6.67
N LYS A 14 15.60 -3.77 5.52
CA LYS A 14 16.96 -3.18 5.40
C LYS A 14 17.12 -1.88 6.19
N GLY A 15 16.18 -0.95 6.07
CA GLY A 15 16.28 0.36 6.70
C GLY A 15 16.13 0.31 8.22
N VAL A 16 15.15 -0.45 8.71
CA VAL A 16 14.90 -0.62 10.15
C VAL A 16 14.76 -2.10 10.45
N PRO A 17 15.72 -2.73 11.14
CA PRO A 17 15.65 -4.16 11.49
C PRO A 17 14.35 -4.49 12.24
N ASN A 18 13.68 -5.56 11.83
CA ASN A 18 12.42 -6.01 12.41
C ASN A 18 11.30 -4.95 12.41
N LYS A 19 11.27 -4.06 11.42
CA LYS A 19 10.37 -2.90 11.35
C LYS A 19 8.93 -3.26 11.69
N ASN A 20 8.38 -4.33 11.12
CA ASN A 20 6.96 -4.69 11.24
C ASN A 20 6.53 -5.06 12.67
N ILE A 21 7.46 -5.49 13.52
CA ILE A 21 7.20 -5.84 14.93
C ILE A 21 7.71 -4.81 15.93
N ARG A 22 8.34 -3.72 15.47
CA ARG A 22 8.70 -2.61 16.35
C ARG A 22 7.46 -1.91 16.86
N LEU A 23 7.53 -1.52 18.13
CA LEU A 23 6.44 -0.79 18.77
C LEU A 23 6.38 0.65 18.24
N LEU A 24 5.19 1.03 17.82
CA LEU A 24 4.76 2.41 17.62
C LEU A 24 3.66 2.69 18.64
N GLY A 25 3.98 3.48 19.67
CA GLY A 25 3.13 3.57 20.84
C GLY A 25 3.05 2.22 21.58
N GLN A 26 1.85 1.68 21.72
CA GLN A 26 1.61 0.43 22.49
C GLN A 26 1.54 -0.82 21.61
N HIS A 27 1.59 -0.69 20.27
CA HIS A 27 1.37 -1.80 19.36
C HIS A 27 2.50 -1.94 18.32
N PRO A 28 2.76 -3.17 17.83
CA PRO A 28 3.67 -3.38 16.71
C PRO A 28 3.21 -2.62 15.46
N LEU A 29 4.15 -2.19 14.61
CA LEU A 29 3.83 -1.41 13.41
C LEU A 29 2.77 -2.08 12.52
N VAL A 30 2.88 -3.39 12.29
CA VAL A 30 1.93 -4.16 11.46
C VAL A 30 0.50 -4.17 12.01
N TYR A 31 0.33 -3.99 13.32
CA TYR A 31 -0.98 -3.96 13.98
C TYR A 31 -1.91 -2.91 13.38
N TYR A 32 -1.41 -1.73 13.05
CA TYR A 32 -2.24 -0.61 12.58
C TYR A 32 -2.89 -0.91 11.23
N SER A 33 -2.14 -1.45 10.28
CA SER A 33 -2.69 -1.84 8.97
C SER A 33 -3.67 -3.00 9.08
N ILE A 34 -3.37 -4.01 9.91
CA ILE A 34 -4.28 -5.13 10.17
C ILE A 34 -5.59 -4.62 10.78
N LYS A 35 -5.50 -3.77 11.81
CA LYS A 35 -6.67 -3.18 12.47
C LYS A 35 -7.55 -2.43 11.47
N ASN A 36 -6.96 -1.55 10.67
CA ASN A 36 -7.70 -0.75 9.68
C ASN A 36 -8.39 -1.65 8.65
N ALA A 37 -7.69 -2.67 8.13
CA ALA A 37 -8.28 -3.61 7.18
C ALA A 37 -9.46 -4.39 7.78
N LEU A 38 -9.32 -4.88 9.02
CA LEU A 38 -10.39 -5.63 9.71
C LEU A 38 -11.59 -4.76 10.11
N GLN A 39 -11.39 -3.45 10.30
CA GLN A 39 -12.45 -2.51 10.67
C GLN A 39 -13.16 -1.87 9.47
N SER A 40 -12.63 -2.04 8.25
CA SER A 40 -13.28 -1.53 7.03
C SER A 40 -14.62 -2.23 6.79
N LYS A 41 -15.62 -1.45 6.44
CA LYS A 41 -16.96 -1.98 6.08
C LYS A 41 -17.02 -2.63 4.69
N TYR A 42 -15.98 -2.46 3.87
CA TYR A 42 -15.93 -2.97 2.51
C TYR A 42 -15.06 -4.22 2.37
N ILE A 43 -14.01 -4.36 3.20
CA ILE A 43 -13.06 -5.47 3.11
C ILE A 43 -13.70 -6.76 3.64
N THR A 44 -13.67 -7.80 2.82
CA THR A 44 -14.28 -9.10 3.13
C THR A 44 -13.31 -10.02 3.83
N ASP A 45 -12.05 -10.03 3.41
CA ASP A 45 -10.97 -10.84 3.98
C ASP A 45 -9.67 -10.06 4.07
N VAL A 46 -8.89 -10.40 5.10
CA VAL A 46 -7.57 -9.79 5.35
C VAL A 46 -6.53 -10.90 5.40
N ILE A 47 -5.51 -10.80 4.55
CA ILE A 47 -4.38 -11.73 4.48
C ILE A 47 -3.09 -10.99 4.78
N ILE A 48 -2.27 -11.55 5.64
CA ILE A 48 -0.91 -11.08 5.91
C ILE A 48 0.06 -12.01 5.19
N SER A 49 0.77 -11.48 4.19
CA SER A 49 1.84 -12.21 3.51
C SER A 49 3.16 -12.01 4.25
N THR A 50 3.69 -13.06 4.88
CA THR A 50 4.86 -12.96 5.76
C THR A 50 5.68 -14.24 5.83
N ASP A 51 6.99 -14.10 6.02
CA ASP A 51 7.98 -15.12 6.39
C ASP A 51 8.41 -14.98 7.87
N SER A 52 7.76 -14.09 8.63
CA SER A 52 8.07 -13.77 10.02
C SER A 52 7.12 -14.47 10.99
N ASN A 53 7.64 -15.37 11.84
CA ASN A 53 6.83 -16.00 12.89
C ASN A 53 6.19 -14.99 13.86
N PRO A 54 6.88 -13.95 14.36
CA PRO A 54 6.24 -12.94 15.20
C PRO A 54 5.08 -12.21 14.51
N VAL A 55 5.24 -11.82 13.23
CA VAL A 55 4.16 -11.20 12.45
C VAL A 55 2.98 -12.15 12.28
N ARG A 56 3.24 -13.43 11.98
CA ARG A 56 2.22 -14.47 11.88
C ARG A 56 1.38 -14.57 13.15
N ILE A 57 2.04 -14.62 14.32
CA ILE A 57 1.35 -14.71 15.61
C ILE A 57 0.46 -13.49 15.84
N ILE A 58 0.96 -12.29 15.60
CA ILE A 58 0.19 -11.03 15.72
C ILE A 58 -1.04 -11.07 14.80
N ALA A 59 -0.86 -11.43 13.54
CA ALA A 59 -1.94 -11.51 12.56
C ALA A 59 -3.05 -12.47 13.00
N GLN A 60 -2.67 -13.68 13.43
CA GLN A 60 -3.61 -14.71 13.91
C GLN A 60 -4.36 -14.26 15.18
N GLN A 61 -3.68 -13.64 16.14
CA GLN A 61 -4.30 -13.09 17.35
C GLN A 61 -5.32 -11.99 17.05
N MET A 62 -5.11 -11.23 15.97
CA MET A 62 -6.02 -10.18 15.51
C MET A 62 -7.17 -10.72 14.64
N GLY A 63 -7.15 -12.01 14.24
CA GLY A 63 -8.17 -12.62 13.40
C GLY A 63 -7.93 -12.49 11.89
N ALA A 64 -6.75 -12.03 11.46
CA ALA A 64 -6.38 -12.01 10.06
C ALA A 64 -5.86 -13.38 9.60
N LYS A 65 -6.11 -13.73 8.33
CA LYS A 65 -5.52 -14.91 7.69
C LYS A 65 -4.03 -14.68 7.43
N VAL A 66 -3.27 -15.75 7.38
CA VAL A 66 -1.83 -15.68 7.09
C VAL A 66 -1.53 -16.50 5.85
N HIS A 67 -0.89 -15.85 4.88
CA HIS A 67 -0.20 -16.49 3.77
C HIS A 67 1.29 -16.56 4.12
N TRP A 68 1.81 -17.78 4.29
CA TRP A 68 3.24 -17.98 4.56
C TRP A 68 4.03 -17.82 3.28
N ARG A 69 4.86 -16.79 3.24
CA ARG A 69 5.64 -16.43 2.06
C ARG A 69 6.85 -17.35 1.93
N ASP A 70 7.04 -17.94 0.76
CA ASP A 70 8.23 -18.71 0.45
C ASP A 70 9.50 -17.86 0.46
N ALA A 71 10.63 -18.49 0.78
CA ALA A 71 11.92 -17.81 0.90
C ALA A 71 12.35 -17.10 -0.40
N GLU A 72 11.97 -17.64 -1.55
CA GLU A 72 12.23 -17.04 -2.86
C GLU A 72 11.51 -15.69 -3.03
N LEU A 73 10.30 -15.54 -2.47
CA LEU A 73 9.51 -14.32 -2.50
C LEU A 73 9.84 -13.34 -1.36
N ALA A 74 10.72 -13.72 -0.42
CA ALA A 74 11.17 -12.85 0.68
C ALA A 74 12.42 -12.04 0.33
N GLY A 75 13.02 -12.26 -0.83
CA GLY A 75 14.23 -11.59 -1.30
C GLY A 75 14.03 -10.07 -1.55
N ASP A 76 15.15 -9.35 -1.60
CA ASP A 76 15.16 -7.89 -1.80
C ASP A 76 14.87 -7.45 -3.23
N GLU A 77 15.15 -8.33 -4.20
CA GLU A 77 14.93 -8.09 -5.64
C GLU A 77 13.50 -8.45 -6.08
N VAL A 78 12.71 -9.07 -5.19
CA VAL A 78 11.34 -9.47 -5.51
C VAL A 78 10.42 -8.26 -5.51
N THR A 79 9.67 -8.11 -6.59
CA THR A 79 8.71 -7.02 -6.73
C THR A 79 7.53 -7.22 -5.77
N LEU A 80 6.93 -6.11 -5.34
CA LEU A 80 5.73 -6.19 -4.52
C LEU A 80 4.55 -6.81 -5.29
N ASP A 81 4.53 -6.67 -6.62
CA ASP A 81 3.50 -7.26 -7.47
C ASP A 81 3.49 -8.78 -7.39
N ALA A 82 4.66 -9.42 -7.51
CA ALA A 82 4.79 -10.87 -7.37
C ALA A 82 4.34 -11.36 -5.99
N VAL A 83 4.69 -10.64 -4.91
CA VAL A 83 4.28 -10.96 -3.54
C VAL A 83 2.77 -10.85 -3.35
N ILE A 84 2.14 -9.86 -3.95
CA ILE A 84 0.67 -9.68 -3.85
C ILE A 84 -0.05 -10.75 -4.66
N TYR A 85 0.42 -11.03 -5.88
CA TYR A 85 -0.15 -12.06 -6.74
C TYR A 85 -0.12 -13.45 -6.08
N ASP A 86 1.02 -13.83 -5.50
CA ASP A 86 1.19 -15.10 -4.76
C ASP A 86 0.25 -15.23 -3.55
N ALA A 87 -0.06 -14.12 -2.90
CA ALA A 87 -0.94 -14.11 -1.72
C ALA A 87 -2.45 -14.09 -2.06
N ILE A 88 -2.83 -14.00 -3.34
CA ILE A 88 -4.24 -14.04 -3.73
C ILE A 88 -4.73 -15.47 -3.63
N THR A 89 -5.69 -15.70 -2.73
CA THR A 89 -6.33 -17.01 -2.58
C THR A 89 -7.32 -17.27 -3.71
N THR A 90 -7.43 -18.55 -4.10
CA THR A 90 -8.32 -19.02 -5.18
C THR A 90 -9.59 -19.69 -4.65
N ASP A 91 -9.81 -19.63 -3.33
CA ASP A 91 -10.98 -20.20 -2.66
C ASP A 91 -12.30 -19.49 -3.00
N LYS A 92 -12.19 -18.25 -3.47
CA LYS A 92 -13.31 -17.48 -4.01
C LYS A 92 -12.87 -16.47 -5.06
N GLN A 93 -13.82 -15.98 -5.85
CA GLN A 93 -13.59 -14.91 -6.81
C GLN A 93 -13.56 -13.56 -6.09
N TRP A 94 -12.53 -12.76 -6.36
CA TRP A 94 -12.34 -11.42 -5.85
C TRP A 94 -12.73 -10.38 -6.89
N ASP A 95 -13.38 -9.31 -6.46
CA ASP A 95 -13.68 -8.15 -7.31
C ASP A 95 -12.53 -7.14 -7.25
N TYR A 96 -11.98 -6.91 -6.05
CA TYR A 96 -10.84 -6.03 -5.82
C TYR A 96 -9.82 -6.66 -4.87
N VAL A 97 -8.55 -6.30 -5.08
CA VAL A 97 -7.42 -6.57 -4.18
C VAL A 97 -6.85 -5.24 -3.70
N ILE A 98 -6.69 -5.09 -2.39
CA ILE A 98 -6.12 -3.90 -1.77
C ILE A 98 -4.78 -4.27 -1.16
N THR A 99 -3.69 -3.68 -1.68
CA THR A 99 -2.38 -3.76 -1.03
C THR A 99 -2.29 -2.66 0.01
N MET A 100 -1.98 -3.00 1.27
CA MET A 100 -1.76 -2.02 2.36
C MET A 100 -0.39 -2.25 2.98
N GLN A 101 0.48 -1.25 2.96
CA GLN A 101 1.81 -1.40 3.56
C GLN A 101 1.78 -1.04 5.06
N PRO A 102 2.50 -1.81 5.92
CA PRO A 102 2.59 -1.51 7.35
C PRO A 102 3.20 -0.15 7.68
N THR A 103 3.92 0.45 6.73
CA THR A 103 4.60 1.75 6.89
C THR A 103 3.67 2.96 6.90
N SER A 104 2.38 2.78 6.74
CA SER A 104 1.39 3.87 6.84
C SER A 104 0.47 3.70 8.06
N PRO A 105 1.01 3.73 9.30
CA PRO A 105 0.26 3.43 10.51
C PRO A 105 -0.80 4.49 10.88
N THR A 106 -0.69 5.66 10.31
CA THR A 106 -1.57 6.82 10.57
C THR A 106 -2.79 6.86 9.67
N LEU A 107 -2.88 5.99 8.64
CA LEU A 107 -4.06 5.85 7.80
C LEU A 107 -5.29 5.56 8.66
N THR A 108 -6.40 6.25 8.40
CA THR A 108 -7.66 5.99 9.11
C THR A 108 -8.58 5.05 8.31
N VAL A 109 -9.43 4.32 9.02
CA VAL A 109 -10.46 3.47 8.40
C VAL A 109 -11.42 4.31 7.54
N GLY A 110 -11.76 5.52 7.99
CA GLY A 110 -12.64 6.43 7.24
C GLY A 110 -12.07 6.82 5.87
N THR A 111 -10.78 7.15 5.82
CA THR A 111 -10.07 7.47 4.56
C THR A 111 -10.01 6.24 3.65
N LEU A 112 -9.68 5.07 4.20
CA LEU A 112 -9.64 3.81 3.45
C LEU A 112 -11.01 3.48 2.84
N ASP A 113 -12.08 3.53 3.63
CA ASP A 113 -13.44 3.24 3.19
C ASP A 113 -13.92 4.21 2.11
N SER A 114 -13.59 5.50 2.26
CA SER A 114 -13.93 6.52 1.26
C SER A 114 -13.20 6.30 -0.07
N ALA A 115 -11.93 5.88 -0.01
CA ALA A 115 -11.14 5.54 -1.19
C ALA A 115 -11.70 4.30 -1.91
N ILE A 116 -12.07 3.25 -1.16
CA ILE A 116 -12.70 2.05 -1.74
C ILE A 116 -14.00 2.41 -2.43
N GLU A 117 -14.85 3.20 -1.77
CA GLU A 117 -16.10 3.65 -2.36
C GLU A 117 -15.90 4.47 -3.63
N TYR A 118 -14.90 5.35 -3.65
CA TYR A 118 -14.54 6.13 -4.82
C TYR A 118 -14.07 5.23 -5.99
N ALA A 119 -13.17 4.27 -5.74
CA ALA A 119 -12.69 3.33 -6.75
C ALA A 119 -13.84 2.54 -7.41
N ILE A 120 -14.78 2.06 -6.58
CA ILE A 120 -15.93 1.29 -7.03
C ILE A 120 -16.89 2.16 -7.87
N LYS A 121 -17.27 3.35 -7.38
CA LYS A 121 -18.18 4.26 -8.06
C LYS A 121 -17.62 4.76 -9.40
N SER A 122 -16.33 5.04 -9.44
CA SER A 122 -15.62 5.50 -10.64
C SER A 122 -15.20 4.37 -11.57
N LYS A 123 -15.46 3.10 -11.18
CA LYS A 123 -15.11 1.89 -11.95
C LYS A 123 -13.63 1.85 -12.36
N LEU A 124 -12.76 2.35 -11.49
CA LEU A 124 -11.32 2.38 -11.75
C LEU A 124 -10.74 0.97 -11.80
N ASP A 125 -9.73 0.80 -12.64
CA ASP A 125 -8.90 -0.42 -12.62
C ASP A 125 -7.96 -0.37 -11.43
N THR A 126 -7.38 0.81 -11.15
CA THR A 126 -6.49 1.01 -10.00
C THR A 126 -6.68 2.39 -9.39
N LEU A 127 -6.68 2.47 -8.06
CA LEU A 127 -6.62 3.70 -7.29
C LEU A 127 -5.44 3.65 -6.33
N ILE A 128 -4.59 4.70 -6.36
CA ILE A 128 -3.35 4.76 -5.60
C ILE A 128 -3.44 5.89 -4.57
N SER A 129 -3.06 5.61 -3.33
CA SER A 129 -2.97 6.66 -2.29
C SER A 129 -1.81 7.61 -2.55
N ALA A 130 -2.07 8.91 -2.51
CA ALA A 130 -1.05 9.93 -2.73
C ALA A 130 -1.29 11.16 -1.84
N ILE A 131 -0.25 11.98 -1.70
CA ILE A 131 -0.34 13.33 -1.17
C ILE A 131 -0.01 14.34 -2.26
N ASN A 132 -0.65 15.50 -2.20
CA ASN A 132 -0.27 16.62 -3.06
C ASN A 132 0.87 17.40 -2.41
N ALA A 133 2.10 17.18 -2.89
CA ALA A 133 3.33 17.73 -2.33
C ALA A 133 4.13 18.52 -3.38
N PRO A 134 3.62 19.67 -3.86
CA PRO A 134 4.31 20.46 -4.88
C PRO A 134 5.62 21.02 -4.35
N HIS A 135 6.70 20.65 -5.02
CA HIS A 135 8.06 21.10 -4.72
C HIS A 135 8.85 21.41 -5.99
N LEU A 136 9.78 22.36 -5.90
CA LEU A 136 10.81 22.57 -6.91
C LEU A 136 11.77 21.37 -6.87
N SER A 137 11.87 20.62 -7.94
CA SER A 137 12.73 19.45 -8.04
C SER A 137 13.75 19.57 -9.16
N TRP A 138 14.79 18.76 -9.10
CA TRP A 138 15.86 18.70 -10.08
C TRP A 138 16.02 17.27 -10.57
N GLY A 139 16.17 17.10 -11.86
CA GLY A 139 16.53 15.85 -12.50
C GLY A 139 18.01 15.79 -12.87
N GLU A 140 18.40 14.67 -13.47
CA GLU A 140 19.72 14.51 -14.08
C GLU A 140 19.58 14.10 -15.54
N LYS A 141 20.28 14.80 -16.42
CA LYS A 141 20.38 14.47 -17.83
C LYS A 141 21.81 14.67 -18.28
N ASP A 142 22.41 13.66 -18.92
CA ASP A 142 23.78 13.67 -19.44
C ASP A 142 24.82 14.08 -18.37
N GLY A 143 24.66 13.59 -17.11
CA GLY A 143 25.53 13.90 -15.98
C GLY A 143 25.38 15.32 -15.40
N LYS A 144 24.41 16.09 -15.87
CA LYS A 144 24.13 17.45 -15.38
C LYS A 144 22.81 17.50 -14.63
N LYS A 145 22.80 18.23 -13.51
CA LYS A 145 21.56 18.52 -12.77
C LYS A 145 20.79 19.62 -13.50
N ILE A 146 19.54 19.34 -13.85
CA ILE A 146 18.63 20.27 -14.52
C ILE A 146 17.33 20.44 -13.72
N PRO A 147 16.74 21.65 -13.69
CA PRO A 147 15.47 21.85 -13.00
C PRO A 147 14.33 21.14 -13.73
N ASN A 148 13.41 20.53 -12.97
CA ASN A 148 12.15 19.98 -13.50
C ASN A 148 11.04 21.04 -13.58
N TYR A 149 11.40 22.32 -13.68
CA TYR A 149 10.47 23.44 -13.78
C TYR A 149 10.98 24.46 -14.79
N GLU A 150 10.08 25.08 -15.52
CA GLU A 150 10.43 26.16 -16.47
C GLU A 150 10.62 27.51 -15.76
N LYS A 151 9.74 27.79 -14.78
CA LYS A 151 9.75 29.02 -14.01
C LYS A 151 9.77 28.73 -12.51
N ARG A 152 10.68 29.42 -11.80
CA ARG A 152 10.75 29.33 -10.34
C ARG A 152 9.61 30.12 -9.70
N LEU A 153 8.58 29.40 -9.23
CA LEU A 153 7.41 29.95 -8.57
C LEU A 153 7.48 29.72 -7.05
N ASN A 154 6.74 30.52 -6.29
CA ASN A 154 6.48 30.23 -4.87
C ASN A 154 5.61 28.98 -4.75
N ARG A 155 5.77 28.22 -3.64
CA ARG A 155 5.13 26.90 -3.42
C ARG A 155 3.63 26.91 -3.71
N GLN A 156 2.91 27.96 -3.29
CA GLN A 156 1.45 28.08 -3.50
C GLN A 156 1.02 28.23 -4.97
N TYR A 157 1.94 28.52 -5.88
CA TYR A 157 1.68 28.66 -7.31
C TYR A 157 2.26 27.53 -8.15
N LEU A 158 2.88 26.54 -7.50
CA LEU A 158 3.36 25.34 -8.20
C LEU A 158 2.14 24.48 -8.62
N PRO A 159 2.23 23.82 -9.78
CA PRO A 159 1.21 22.86 -10.18
C PRO A 159 1.14 21.71 -9.15
N PRO A 160 -0.01 21.05 -9.02
CA PRO A 160 -0.15 19.84 -8.19
C PRO A 160 0.91 18.80 -8.56
N CYS A 161 1.47 18.16 -7.53
CA CYS A 161 2.44 17.07 -7.68
C CYS A 161 2.06 15.96 -6.71
N TYR A 162 1.50 14.89 -7.24
CA TYR A 162 1.04 13.76 -6.42
C TYR A 162 2.17 12.76 -6.21
N MET A 163 2.50 12.52 -4.93
CA MET A 163 3.50 11.55 -4.50
C MET A 163 2.79 10.38 -3.84
N GLU A 164 3.05 9.16 -4.32
CA GLU A 164 2.51 7.94 -3.74
C GLU A 164 2.98 7.76 -2.31
N THR A 165 2.08 7.29 -1.43
CA THR A 165 2.36 7.13 0.00
C THR A 165 2.52 5.67 0.43
N GLY A 166 2.17 4.71 -0.41
CA GLY A 166 2.16 3.30 -0.03
C GLY A 166 1.06 2.90 0.96
N ALA A 167 0.21 3.84 1.40
CA ALA A 167 -0.85 3.54 2.36
C ALA A 167 -1.81 2.48 1.83
N PHE A 168 -2.22 2.61 0.56
CA PHE A 168 -2.95 1.59 -0.17
C PHE A 168 -2.79 1.71 -1.69
N VAL A 169 -2.92 0.57 -2.36
CA VAL A 169 -3.21 0.45 -3.79
C VAL A 169 -4.43 -0.46 -3.90
N ILE A 170 -5.53 0.04 -4.48
CA ILE A 170 -6.78 -0.68 -4.71
C ILE A 170 -6.83 -1.05 -6.19
N SER A 171 -6.85 -2.33 -6.52
CA SER A 171 -6.82 -2.82 -7.90
C SER A 171 -7.96 -3.79 -8.13
N LYS A 172 -8.59 -3.77 -9.33
CA LYS A 172 -9.45 -4.87 -9.75
C LYS A 172 -8.66 -6.17 -9.71
N ALA A 173 -9.26 -7.23 -9.24
CA ALA A 173 -8.55 -8.49 -9.02
C ALA A 173 -8.08 -9.14 -10.33
N ASP A 174 -8.82 -8.98 -11.42
CA ASP A 174 -8.54 -9.55 -12.74
C ASP A 174 -7.34 -8.94 -13.47
N ILE A 175 -6.87 -7.76 -13.02
CA ILE A 175 -5.68 -7.11 -13.59
C ILE A 175 -4.40 -7.43 -12.82
N VAL A 176 -4.51 -8.01 -11.61
CA VAL A 176 -3.33 -8.31 -10.78
C VAL A 176 -2.60 -9.52 -11.33
N THR A 177 -1.31 -9.35 -11.63
CA THR A 177 -0.41 -10.38 -12.14
C THR A 177 0.91 -10.35 -11.36
N GLU A 178 1.81 -11.28 -11.62
CA GLU A 178 3.17 -11.29 -11.05
C GLU A 178 3.98 -10.03 -11.38
N SER A 179 3.65 -9.34 -12.47
CA SER A 179 4.43 -8.20 -12.97
C SER A 179 3.76 -6.85 -12.75
N THR A 180 2.47 -6.80 -12.45
CA THR A 180 1.75 -5.55 -12.25
C THR A 180 0.44 -5.74 -11.47
N ARG A 181 0.05 -4.71 -10.74
CA ARG A 181 -1.29 -4.51 -10.16
C ARG A 181 -1.89 -3.17 -10.60
N ILE A 182 -1.28 -2.55 -11.62
CA ILE A 182 -1.71 -1.25 -12.16
C ILE A 182 -2.38 -1.49 -13.51
N GLY A 183 -3.63 -1.07 -13.64
CA GLY A 183 -4.42 -1.19 -14.85
C GLY A 183 -4.28 0.03 -15.78
N VAL A 184 -5.25 0.22 -16.66
CA VAL A 184 -5.26 1.31 -17.65
C VAL A 184 -6.04 2.53 -17.14
N ASN A 185 -7.21 2.29 -16.52
CA ASN A 185 -8.04 3.35 -15.93
C ASN A 185 -7.60 3.58 -14.48
N VAL A 186 -6.61 4.46 -14.29
CA VAL A 186 -5.93 4.71 -13.01
C VAL A 186 -6.22 6.12 -12.53
N ASP A 187 -6.41 6.28 -11.22
CA ASP A 187 -6.48 7.57 -10.56
C ASP A 187 -5.70 7.57 -9.25
N VAL A 188 -5.45 8.74 -8.69
CA VAL A 188 -4.85 8.91 -7.36
C VAL A 188 -5.89 9.42 -6.38
N TYR A 189 -5.84 8.91 -5.16
CA TYR A 189 -6.67 9.37 -4.06
C TYR A 189 -5.81 10.19 -3.10
N GLU A 190 -6.09 11.49 -3.03
CA GLU A 190 -5.37 12.39 -2.13
C GLU A 190 -5.79 12.11 -0.68
N ILE A 191 -4.84 11.62 0.13
CA ILE A 191 -5.03 11.41 1.56
C ILE A 191 -4.50 12.59 2.36
N PRO A 192 -5.04 12.86 3.56
CA PRO A 192 -4.49 13.89 4.44
C PRO A 192 -3.01 13.65 4.74
N GLU A 193 -2.18 14.71 4.72
CA GLU A 193 -0.73 14.63 4.96
C GLU A 193 -0.40 13.93 6.30
N ARG A 194 -1.22 14.14 7.34
CA ARG A 194 -1.07 13.47 8.64
C ARG A 194 -1.26 11.94 8.57
N GLU A 195 -1.90 11.42 7.52
CA GLU A 195 -2.14 9.99 7.30
C GLU A 195 -1.10 9.36 6.37
N SER A 196 -0.15 10.13 5.87
CA SER A 196 0.92 9.71 4.97
C SER A 196 2.27 9.50 5.65
N GLN A 197 2.30 9.50 6.98
CA GLN A 197 3.55 9.34 7.73
C GLN A 197 4.08 7.91 7.58
N ASP A 198 5.32 7.79 7.07
CA ASP A 198 6.06 6.54 6.82
C ASP A 198 7.27 6.43 7.79
#